data_aef210d7c3b347589a4446ea38c6a8d5
#
_entry.id   aef210d7c3b347589a4446ea38c6a8d5
#
_cell.length_a   1.000
_cell.length_b   1.000
_cell.length_c   1.000
_cell.angle_alpha   90.00
_cell.angle_beta   90.00
_cell.angle_gamma   90.00
#
_symmetry.space_group_name_H-M   'P 1'
#
loop_
_entity.id
_entity.type
_entity.pdbx_description
1 polymer ?
#
loop_
_entity_poly.entity_id
_entity_poly.type
_entity_poly.pdbx_seq_one_letter_code
_entity_poly.pdbx_strand_id
1 'polypeptide(L)'
;IYLRRPDRFRIELQGGDVIVSDGDAVWSYVERNAQVVVGPYEGEVKTPWEMFFDYSERYTPIAVEEKKLDGRSCYLLVMLPESNVSVIERMRVWVDRKKWLLLQVEQLEANGNLTTYRLKDHRTNKKIDDKVFAFEVPEGVEVLDRRTPEAAPLDE
;
A
#
# COMPACT_ATOMS: atom_id res chain seq x y z
N ILE A 1 4.61 -0.15 -9.14
CA ILE A 1 4.65 0.66 -7.90
C ILE A 1 5.84 1.59 -7.99
N TYR A 2 5.64 2.87 -7.74
CA TYR A 2 6.66 3.91 -7.60
C TYR A 2 6.54 4.50 -6.21
N LEU A 3 7.69 4.71 -5.53
CA LEU A 3 7.73 5.22 -4.17
C LEU A 3 8.84 6.25 -4.06
N ARG A 4 8.52 7.40 -3.46
CA ARG A 4 9.48 8.45 -3.12
C ARG A 4 9.12 9.02 -1.76
N ARG A 5 9.97 8.76 -0.78
CA ARG A 5 9.79 9.28 0.58
C ARG A 5 9.75 10.81 0.60
N PRO A 6 9.02 11.42 1.55
CA PRO A 6 8.30 10.72 2.63
C PRO A 6 6.90 10.25 2.24
N ASP A 7 6.25 10.85 1.23
CA ASP A 7 4.78 10.88 1.08
C ASP A 7 4.27 10.65 -0.34
N ARG A 8 5.17 10.46 -1.33
CA ARG A 8 4.76 10.30 -2.74
C ARG A 8 4.83 8.85 -3.19
N PHE A 9 3.71 8.39 -3.75
CA PHE A 9 3.65 7.05 -4.33
C PHE A 9 2.68 6.99 -5.51
N ARG A 10 2.88 6.00 -6.36
CA ARG A 10 1.95 5.58 -7.41
C ARG A 10 1.89 4.08 -7.46
N ILE A 11 0.69 3.55 -7.38
CA ILE A 11 0.39 2.11 -7.42
C ILE A 11 -0.57 1.89 -8.58
N GLU A 12 -0.18 1.04 -9.51
CA GLU A 12 -1.01 0.61 -10.64
C GLU A 12 -1.32 -0.87 -10.42
N LEU A 13 -2.61 -1.19 -10.39
CA LEU A 13 -3.12 -2.54 -10.18
C LEU A 13 -3.48 -3.19 -11.53
N GLN A 14 -3.50 -4.52 -11.56
CA GLN A 14 -4.11 -5.23 -12.68
C GLN A 14 -5.60 -4.88 -12.72
N GLY A 15 -6.09 -4.47 -13.89
CA GLY A 15 -7.49 -4.04 -14.05
C GLY A 15 -7.64 -2.53 -14.20
N GLY A 16 -6.52 -1.77 -14.25
CA GLY A 16 -6.51 -0.33 -14.53
C GLY A 16 -6.72 0.56 -13.32
N ASP A 17 -6.99 0.01 -12.15
CA ASP A 17 -7.10 0.80 -10.93
C ASP A 17 -5.76 1.45 -10.57
N VAL A 18 -5.78 2.71 -10.15
CA VAL A 18 -4.59 3.50 -9.83
C VAL A 18 -4.77 4.25 -8.52
N ILE A 19 -3.73 4.20 -7.68
CA ILE A 19 -3.68 5.00 -6.45
C ILE A 19 -2.43 5.87 -6.53
N VAL A 20 -2.59 7.18 -6.34
CA VAL A 20 -1.48 8.15 -6.42
C VAL A 20 -1.51 9.08 -5.23
N SER A 21 -0.36 9.33 -4.64
CA SER A 21 -0.13 10.44 -3.71
C SER A 21 0.94 11.39 -4.26
N ASP A 22 0.66 12.69 -4.22
CA ASP A 22 1.63 13.75 -4.52
C ASP A 22 2.26 14.35 -3.26
N GLY A 23 1.84 13.88 -2.08
CA GLY A 23 2.24 14.36 -0.77
C GLY A 23 1.20 15.26 -0.08
N ASP A 24 0.26 15.85 -0.84
CA ASP A 24 -0.81 16.70 -0.30
C ASP A 24 -2.16 16.00 -0.36
N ALA A 25 -2.39 15.23 -1.41
CA ALA A 25 -3.64 14.50 -1.64
C ALA A 25 -3.38 13.07 -2.13
N VAL A 26 -4.41 12.23 -1.97
CA VAL A 26 -4.44 10.87 -2.50
C VAL A 26 -5.62 10.72 -3.44
N TRP A 27 -5.35 10.29 -4.66
CA TRP A 27 -6.32 9.93 -5.68
C TRP A 27 -6.43 8.41 -5.77
N SER A 28 -7.64 7.89 -5.64
CA SER A 28 -7.96 6.48 -5.81
C SER A 28 -8.91 6.33 -7.00
N TYR A 29 -8.39 5.90 -8.13
CA TYR A 29 -9.14 5.65 -9.36
C TYR A 29 -9.54 4.19 -9.44
N VAL A 30 -10.84 3.95 -9.67
CA VAL A 30 -11.41 2.61 -9.92
C VAL A 30 -11.93 2.59 -11.34
N GLU A 31 -11.19 1.95 -12.25
CA GLU A 31 -11.48 1.97 -13.68
C GLU A 31 -12.88 1.42 -14.02
N ARG A 32 -13.24 0.27 -13.45
CA ARG A 32 -14.54 -0.36 -13.71
C ARG A 32 -15.75 0.50 -13.36
N ASN A 33 -15.57 1.45 -12.43
CA ASN A 33 -16.63 2.34 -11.96
C ASN A 33 -16.57 3.71 -12.63
N ALA A 34 -15.51 3.97 -13.42
CA ALA A 34 -15.18 5.30 -13.94
C ALA A 34 -15.26 6.38 -12.84
N GLN A 35 -14.65 6.11 -11.68
CA GLN A 35 -14.76 6.96 -10.51
C GLN A 35 -13.39 7.20 -9.88
N VAL A 36 -13.16 8.45 -9.46
CA VAL A 36 -12.01 8.87 -8.65
C VAL A 36 -12.50 9.38 -7.31
N VAL A 37 -11.92 8.88 -6.25
CA VAL A 37 -12.04 9.49 -4.92
C VAL A 37 -10.74 10.23 -4.62
N VAL A 38 -10.81 11.52 -4.28
CA VAL A 38 -9.65 12.29 -3.82
C VAL A 38 -9.86 12.73 -2.38
N GLY A 39 -8.85 12.50 -1.54
CA GLY A 39 -8.84 12.90 -0.14
C GLY A 39 -7.53 13.56 0.24
N PRO A 40 -7.45 14.22 1.41
CA PRO A 40 -6.19 14.75 1.93
C PRO A 40 -5.21 13.60 2.21
N TYR A 41 -3.92 13.87 2.08
CA TYR A 41 -2.89 12.97 2.61
C TYR A 41 -2.71 13.25 4.11
N GLU A 42 -3.21 12.37 4.95
CA GLU A 42 -3.19 12.54 6.41
C GLU A 42 -1.98 11.86 7.09
N GLY A 43 -0.96 11.50 6.29
CA GLY A 43 0.20 10.74 6.82
C GLY A 43 -0.11 9.27 7.08
N GLU A 44 -1.38 8.90 7.04
CA GLU A 44 -1.87 7.52 7.19
C GLU A 44 -2.73 7.13 6.00
N VAL A 45 -2.13 6.64 4.92
CA VAL A 45 -2.91 6.04 3.84
C VAL A 45 -3.27 4.61 4.25
N LYS A 46 -4.51 4.29 4.42
CA LYS A 46 -5.00 2.96 4.80
C LYS A 46 -5.10 2.04 3.57
N THR A 47 -4.03 1.96 2.78
CA THR A 47 -3.97 1.05 1.65
C THR A 47 -3.24 -0.24 2.04
N PRO A 48 -3.51 -1.39 1.41
CA PRO A 48 -2.73 -2.61 1.64
C PRO A 48 -1.21 -2.40 1.49
N TRP A 49 -0.78 -1.35 0.81
CA TRP A 49 0.62 -1.06 0.50
C TRP A 49 1.36 -0.33 1.61
N GLU A 50 0.66 0.43 2.42
CA GLU A 50 1.22 1.03 3.65
C GLU A 50 1.55 0.01 4.69
N MET A 51 0.80 -1.08 4.68
CA MET A 51 1.14 -2.23 5.50
C MET A 51 2.57 -2.72 5.22
N PHE A 52 3.16 -2.39 4.05
CA PHE A 52 4.55 -2.71 3.73
C PHE A 52 5.56 -1.71 4.29
N PHE A 53 5.12 -0.55 4.76
CA PHE A 53 6.00 0.51 5.25
C PHE A 53 5.86 0.78 6.75
N ASP A 54 4.65 0.61 7.31
CA ASP A 54 4.34 0.87 8.73
C ASP A 54 4.09 -0.40 9.56
N TYR A 55 4.42 -1.56 9.01
CA TYR A 55 4.17 -2.80 9.75
C TYR A 55 4.96 -2.91 11.06
N SER A 56 6.08 -2.20 11.21
CA SER A 56 6.83 -2.17 12.46
C SER A 56 6.06 -1.52 13.63
N GLU A 57 5.07 -0.67 13.33
CA GLU A 57 4.23 0.00 14.33
C GLU A 57 2.94 -0.77 14.62
N ARG A 58 2.54 -1.69 13.74
CA ARG A 58 1.26 -2.40 13.82
C ARG A 58 1.40 -3.90 14.04
N TYR A 59 2.58 -4.44 13.83
CA TYR A 59 2.83 -5.87 13.90
C TYR A 59 4.11 -6.17 14.64
N THR A 60 4.05 -7.15 15.53
CA THR A 60 5.21 -7.66 16.27
C THR A 60 5.76 -8.90 15.61
N PRO A 61 7.06 -8.94 15.27
CA PRO A 61 7.70 -10.14 14.75
C PRO A 61 7.83 -11.19 15.87
N ILE A 62 7.31 -12.38 15.63
CA ILE A 62 7.35 -13.51 16.59
C ILE A 62 8.35 -14.59 16.18
N ALA A 63 8.76 -14.61 14.92
CA ALA A 63 9.77 -15.52 14.41
C ALA A 63 10.51 -14.92 13.21
N VAL A 64 11.81 -15.22 13.12
CA VAL A 64 12.65 -14.91 11.97
C VAL A 64 13.41 -16.18 11.56
N GLU A 65 13.26 -16.59 10.31
CA GLU A 65 13.88 -17.79 9.77
C GLU A 65 14.67 -17.48 8.48
N GLU A 66 15.79 -18.17 8.27
CA GLU A 66 16.46 -18.14 6.98
C GLU A 66 15.77 -19.12 6.02
N LYS A 67 15.31 -18.62 4.88
CA LYS A 67 14.60 -19.40 3.85
C LYS A 67 15.13 -19.06 2.45
N LYS A 68 14.68 -19.83 1.48
CA LYS A 68 14.85 -19.49 0.06
C LYS A 68 13.49 -19.22 -0.56
N LEU A 69 13.40 -18.16 -1.34
CA LEU A 69 12.24 -17.83 -2.18
C LEU A 69 12.73 -17.70 -3.63
N ASP A 70 12.23 -18.55 -4.52
CA ASP A 70 12.63 -18.59 -5.94
C ASP A 70 14.18 -18.61 -6.12
N GLY A 71 14.88 -19.42 -5.29
CA GLY A 71 16.34 -19.55 -5.31
C GLY A 71 17.13 -18.43 -4.60
N ARG A 72 16.48 -17.37 -4.15
CA ARG A 72 17.10 -16.26 -3.40
C ARG A 72 17.08 -16.54 -1.90
N SER A 73 18.22 -16.32 -1.25
CA SER A 73 18.30 -16.37 0.21
C SER A 73 17.57 -15.17 0.81
N CYS A 74 16.64 -15.41 1.70
CA CYS A 74 15.85 -14.39 2.35
C CYS A 74 15.64 -14.70 3.84
N TYR A 75 15.24 -13.68 4.57
CA TYR A 75 14.64 -13.83 5.89
C TYR A 75 13.14 -13.94 5.72
N LEU A 76 12.54 -14.93 6.37
CA LEU A 76 11.12 -15.04 6.57
C LEU A 76 10.80 -14.52 7.97
N LEU A 77 10.06 -13.43 8.04
CA LEU A 77 9.52 -12.90 9.29
C LEU A 77 8.07 -13.37 9.41
N VAL A 78 7.72 -13.90 10.58
CA VAL A 78 6.32 -14.16 10.96
C VAL A 78 5.91 -13.09 11.94
N MET A 79 4.82 -12.40 11.64
CA MET A 79 4.38 -11.21 12.37
C MET A 79 2.92 -11.37 12.79
N LEU A 80 2.62 -10.93 14.00
CA LEU A 80 1.25 -10.85 14.53
C LEU A 80 0.84 -9.38 14.68
N PRO A 81 -0.45 -9.06 14.46
CA PRO A 81 -0.95 -7.71 14.72
C PRO A 81 -0.90 -7.39 16.22
N GLU A 82 -0.60 -6.15 16.56
CA GLU A 82 -0.65 -5.68 17.96
C GLU A 82 -2.10 -5.48 18.45
N SER A 83 -3.01 -5.22 17.52
CA SER A 83 -4.42 -5.01 17.82
C SER A 83 -5.22 -6.30 17.72
N ASN A 84 -6.00 -6.61 18.75
CA ASN A 84 -6.91 -7.77 18.79
C ASN A 84 -8.14 -7.63 17.85
N VAL A 85 -8.36 -6.43 17.28
CA VAL A 85 -9.44 -6.17 16.32
C VAL A 85 -8.95 -6.11 14.87
N SER A 86 -7.76 -6.61 14.61
CA SER A 86 -7.20 -6.67 13.26
C SER A 86 -7.95 -7.70 12.40
N VAL A 87 -8.24 -7.33 11.16
CA VAL A 87 -8.74 -8.27 10.14
C VAL A 87 -7.66 -9.30 9.76
N ILE A 88 -6.39 -8.91 9.85
CA ILE A 88 -5.25 -9.78 9.60
C ILE A 88 -4.92 -10.56 10.88
N GLU A 89 -4.96 -11.87 10.81
CA GLU A 89 -4.56 -12.77 11.89
C GLU A 89 -3.04 -12.91 11.99
N ARG A 90 -2.38 -13.04 10.82
CA ARG A 90 -0.95 -13.27 10.73
C ARG A 90 -0.39 -12.79 9.40
N MET A 91 0.82 -12.29 9.43
CA MET A 91 1.57 -11.92 8.25
C MET A 91 2.88 -12.68 8.14
N ARG A 92 3.25 -13.08 6.93
CA ARG A 92 4.58 -13.64 6.59
C ARG A 92 5.25 -12.73 5.58
N VAL A 93 6.47 -12.31 5.86
CA VAL A 93 7.21 -11.34 5.07
C VAL A 93 8.56 -11.90 4.67
N TRP A 94 8.84 -11.96 3.36
CA TRP A 94 10.13 -12.41 2.82
C TRP A 94 10.94 -11.19 2.42
N VAL A 95 12.14 -11.07 3.02
CA VAL A 95 13.06 -9.97 2.78
C VAL A 95 14.37 -10.53 2.20
N ASP A 96 14.82 -9.97 1.08
CA ASP A 96 16.11 -10.33 0.47
C ASP A 96 17.26 -10.13 1.47
N ARG A 97 18.01 -11.18 1.73
CA ARG A 97 19.09 -11.17 2.74
C ARG A 97 20.25 -10.22 2.41
N LYS A 98 20.49 -9.97 1.11
CA LYS A 98 21.61 -9.13 0.66
C LYS A 98 21.20 -7.68 0.44
N LYS A 99 20.02 -7.48 -0.14
CA LYS A 99 19.55 -6.16 -0.57
C LYS A 99 18.55 -5.52 0.39
N TRP A 100 18.05 -6.29 1.37
CA TRP A 100 17.02 -5.84 2.31
C TRP A 100 15.74 -5.34 1.61
N LEU A 101 15.42 -5.95 0.47
CA LEU A 101 14.23 -5.64 -0.30
C LEU A 101 13.12 -6.63 0.02
N LEU A 102 11.91 -6.12 0.12
CA LEU A 102 10.72 -6.92 0.28
C LEU A 102 10.47 -7.74 -1.00
N LEU A 103 10.36 -9.05 -0.87
CA LEU A 103 10.15 -9.96 -1.99
C LEU A 103 8.71 -10.46 -2.07
N GLN A 104 8.15 -10.81 -0.92
CA GLN A 104 6.79 -11.34 -0.84
C GLN A 104 6.19 -11.02 0.52
N VAL A 105 4.89 -10.79 0.54
CA VAL A 105 4.08 -10.72 1.75
C VAL A 105 2.88 -11.66 1.59
N GLU A 106 2.60 -12.45 2.60
CA GLU A 106 1.37 -13.21 2.74
C GLU A 106 0.60 -12.71 3.96
N GLN A 107 -0.67 -12.45 3.77
CA GLN A 107 -1.59 -12.01 4.80
C GLN A 107 -2.67 -13.08 4.98
N LEU A 108 -2.74 -13.67 6.17
CA LEU A 108 -3.82 -14.55 6.57
C LEU A 108 -4.84 -13.72 7.33
N GLU A 109 -6.05 -13.67 6.83
CA GLU A 109 -7.17 -12.99 7.48
C GLU A 109 -7.87 -13.93 8.48
N ALA A 110 -8.58 -13.36 9.46
CA ALA A 110 -9.33 -14.10 10.47
C ALA A 110 -10.45 -14.98 9.88
N ASN A 111 -10.94 -14.66 8.68
CA ASN A 111 -11.90 -15.48 7.92
C ASN A 111 -11.26 -16.65 7.17
N GLY A 112 -9.93 -16.82 7.25
CA GLY A 112 -9.17 -17.86 6.57
C GLY A 112 -8.69 -17.50 5.15
N ASN A 113 -9.01 -16.34 4.64
CA ASN A 113 -8.49 -15.88 3.35
C ASN A 113 -6.98 -15.67 3.42
N LEU A 114 -6.26 -16.14 2.39
CA LEU A 114 -4.82 -15.94 2.24
C LEU A 114 -4.55 -15.08 1.01
N THR A 115 -4.03 -13.88 1.23
CA THR A 115 -3.60 -12.99 0.15
C THR A 115 -2.09 -12.99 0.04
N THR A 116 -1.55 -13.14 -1.18
CA THR A 116 -0.11 -13.13 -1.45
C THR A 116 0.24 -11.99 -2.40
N TYR A 117 1.14 -11.13 -1.96
CA TYR A 117 1.74 -10.06 -2.77
C TYR A 117 3.18 -10.43 -3.11
N ARG A 118 3.52 -10.47 -4.39
CA ARG A 118 4.89 -10.69 -4.87
C ARG A 118 5.43 -9.44 -5.52
N LEU A 119 6.61 -9.01 -5.06
CA LEU A 119 7.29 -7.82 -5.57
C LEU A 119 8.48 -8.25 -6.43
N LYS A 120 8.51 -7.82 -7.67
CA LYS A 120 9.54 -8.14 -8.66
C LYS A 120 10.15 -6.87 -9.23
N ASP A 121 11.25 -7.01 -9.95
CA ASP A 121 11.87 -5.94 -10.76
C ASP A 121 12.19 -4.65 -9.96
N HIS A 122 12.65 -4.83 -8.73
CA HIS A 122 13.01 -3.73 -7.86
C HIS A 122 14.09 -2.85 -8.48
N ARG A 123 13.82 -1.55 -8.54
CA ARG A 123 14.76 -0.52 -8.97
C ARG A 123 14.88 0.51 -7.85
N THR A 124 15.98 0.47 -7.11
CA THR A 124 16.22 1.37 -5.98
C THR A 124 17.13 2.53 -6.37
N ASN A 125 16.99 3.65 -5.68
CA ASN A 125 17.83 4.85 -5.85
C ASN A 125 17.85 5.40 -7.28
N LYS A 126 16.74 5.26 -8.01
CA LYS A 126 16.54 5.87 -9.32
C LYS A 126 15.81 7.20 -9.17
N LYS A 127 16.21 8.18 -9.96
CA LYS A 127 15.44 9.42 -10.08
C LYS A 127 14.09 9.10 -10.73
N ILE A 128 13.01 9.48 -10.06
CA ILE A 128 11.64 9.36 -10.56
C ILE A 128 11.18 10.77 -10.90
N ASP A 129 10.61 10.96 -12.09
CA ASP A 129 10.05 12.24 -12.51
C ASP A 129 8.84 12.59 -11.62
N ASP A 130 8.67 13.87 -11.29
CA ASP A 130 7.55 14.35 -10.45
C ASP A 130 6.20 14.07 -11.11
N LYS A 131 6.14 14.08 -12.44
CA LYS A 131 4.94 13.75 -13.20
C LYS A 131 4.38 12.36 -12.91
N VAL A 132 5.22 11.42 -12.47
CA VAL A 132 4.77 10.07 -12.09
C VAL A 132 3.79 10.14 -10.90
N PHE A 133 3.95 11.13 -10.04
CA PHE A 133 3.13 11.32 -8.85
C PHE A 133 1.98 12.33 -9.05
N ALA A 134 1.81 12.84 -10.27
CA ALA A 134 0.64 13.63 -10.63
C ALA A 134 -0.46 12.69 -11.14
N PHE A 135 -1.70 12.95 -10.73
CA PHE A 135 -2.87 12.24 -11.25
C PHE A 135 -3.68 13.16 -12.15
N GLU A 136 -3.87 12.74 -13.39
CA GLU A 136 -4.75 13.41 -14.35
C GLU A 136 -6.06 12.64 -14.40
N VAL A 137 -7.17 13.31 -14.07
CA VAL A 137 -8.51 12.70 -14.12
C VAL A 137 -8.85 12.39 -15.58
N PRO A 138 -9.14 11.12 -15.92
CA PRO A 138 -9.55 10.79 -17.28
C PRO A 138 -10.89 11.43 -17.65
N GLU A 139 -11.11 11.66 -18.95
CA GLU A 139 -12.35 12.24 -19.44
C GLU A 139 -13.56 11.34 -19.12
N GLY A 140 -14.66 11.94 -18.66
CA GLY A 140 -15.89 11.22 -18.35
C GLY A 140 -15.89 10.48 -17.00
N VAL A 141 -14.87 10.69 -16.17
CA VAL A 141 -14.77 10.07 -14.85
C VAL A 141 -15.42 10.95 -13.79
N GLU A 142 -16.24 10.34 -12.92
CA GLU A 142 -16.81 11.02 -11.75
C GLU A 142 -15.73 11.25 -10.69
N VAL A 143 -15.72 12.47 -10.13
CA VAL A 143 -14.75 12.84 -9.06
C VAL A 143 -15.51 13.09 -7.77
N LEU A 144 -15.20 12.29 -6.74
CA LEU A 144 -15.66 12.49 -5.37
C LEU A 144 -14.52 13.15 -4.57
N ASP A 145 -14.61 14.48 -4.39
CA ASP A 145 -13.62 15.23 -3.64
C ASP A 145 -13.97 15.28 -2.15
N ARG A 146 -13.10 14.65 -1.33
CA ARG A 146 -13.23 14.58 0.13
C ARG A 146 -12.17 15.39 0.85
N ARG A 147 -11.45 16.27 0.16
CA ARG A 147 -10.41 17.13 0.76
C ARG A 147 -10.99 18.23 1.62
N THR A 148 -12.23 18.64 1.35
CA THR A 148 -12.97 19.59 2.18
C THR A 148 -13.99 18.80 3.02
N PRO A 149 -14.06 18.97 4.36
CA PRO A 149 -15.10 18.36 5.15
C PRO A 149 -16.46 18.84 4.60
N GLU A 150 -17.36 17.90 4.31
CA GLU A 150 -18.75 18.22 4.02
C GLU A 150 -19.30 19.01 5.22
N ALA A 151 -19.69 20.27 4.99
CA ALA A 151 -20.28 21.08 6.03
C ALA A 151 -21.51 20.32 6.57
N ALA A 152 -21.46 19.93 7.85
CA ALA A 152 -22.58 19.29 8.49
C ALA A 152 -23.84 20.16 8.29
N PRO A 153 -24.99 19.58 7.90
CA PRO A 153 -26.22 20.36 7.81
C PRO A 153 -26.47 21.01 9.17
N LEU A 154 -26.64 22.33 9.16
CA LEU A 154 -27.08 23.06 10.33
C LEU A 154 -28.53 22.59 10.60
N ASP A 155 -28.71 21.77 11.63
CA ASP A 155 -30.05 21.48 12.17
C ASP A 155 -30.60 22.78 12.68
N GLU A 156 -31.67 23.27 12.03
CA GLU A 156 -32.55 24.33 12.52
C GLU A 156 -33.58 23.79 13.55
#